data_374a6cc9fd32d7072fa2135eb5613fa1
#
_entry.id   374a6cc9fd32d7072fa2135eb5613fa1
#
_cell.length_a   1.000
_cell.length_b   1.000
_cell.length_c   1.000
_cell.angle_alpha   90.00
_cell.angle_beta   90.00
_cell.angle_gamma   90.00
#
_symmetry.space_group_name_H-M   'P 1'
#
loop_
_entity.id
_entity.type
_entity.pdbx_description
1 polymer ?
#
loop_
_entity_poly.entity_id
_entity_poly.type
_entity_poly.pdbx_seq_one_letter_code
_entity_poly.pdbx_strand_id
1 'polypeptide(L)'
;MSILTISDLKKSYGRIQALKGVSFEVPEGAVFGILGPNGSGKTTLLSIILDVLNADSGTYSWFGKPASPDLRKHIGSLLETPNFYHYLSAVNNLKITNSISSRGDAAGIDAVLQKVKLYERRNSRFSTYSLGMKQRLAIAAALLGDPKILVLDEPTNGLDPVGIMEIRELIIELSKKGHTIIMASHLLDEVEKVCTHVAILKTGTLITSGSVHDVLVDEDVVELSAADIQQLKEAVKDYNGVHTVTSSEQFVQLYLPKGTAKPDEINSYCFGKGITLSHLMIKRKRLEEKFFELTNN
;
A
#
# COMPACT_ATOMS: atom_id res chain seq x y z
N MET A 1 9.28 -16.67 -2.44
CA MET A 1 10.39 -16.41 -1.49
C MET A 1 10.18 -15.05 -0.86
N SER A 2 10.68 -14.84 0.38
CA SER A 2 10.66 -13.53 1.00
C SER A 2 11.88 -12.72 0.56
N ILE A 3 11.68 -11.48 0.09
CA ILE A 3 12.77 -10.60 -0.34
C ILE A 3 13.26 -9.70 0.80
N LEU A 4 12.36 -9.36 1.73
CA LEU A 4 12.65 -8.65 2.97
C LEU A 4 12.01 -9.40 4.13
N THR A 5 12.78 -9.67 5.15
CA THR A 5 12.30 -10.21 6.44
C THR A 5 12.65 -9.23 7.55
N ILE A 6 11.70 -8.88 8.37
CA ILE A 6 11.82 -7.98 9.52
C ILE A 6 11.45 -8.76 10.77
N SER A 7 12.28 -8.69 11.82
CA SER A 7 12.08 -9.43 13.08
C SER A 7 12.31 -8.53 14.29
N ASP A 8 11.25 -8.31 15.05
CA ASP A 8 11.19 -7.58 16.33
C ASP A 8 11.88 -6.20 16.31
N LEU A 9 11.71 -5.44 15.20
CA LEU A 9 12.34 -4.12 15.05
C LEU A 9 11.76 -3.13 16.07
N LYS A 10 12.66 -2.51 16.84
CA LYS A 10 12.33 -1.47 17.83
C LYS A 10 13.14 -0.21 17.56
N LYS A 11 12.50 0.95 17.77
CA LYS A 11 13.13 2.26 17.65
C LYS A 11 12.45 3.27 18.57
N SER A 12 13.26 4.00 19.31
CA SER A 12 12.80 5.06 20.20
C SER A 12 13.52 6.37 19.92
N TYR A 13 12.82 7.48 20.10
CA TYR A 13 13.33 8.83 20.09
C TYR A 13 13.03 9.46 21.45
N GLY A 14 13.98 9.38 22.36
CA GLY A 14 13.79 9.76 23.75
C GLY A 14 12.67 8.92 24.40
N ARG A 15 11.54 9.56 24.76
CA ARG A 15 10.39 8.86 25.37
C ARG A 15 9.41 8.27 24.37
N ILE A 16 9.56 8.58 23.08
CA ILE A 16 8.63 8.14 22.04
C ILE A 16 9.15 6.84 21.42
N GLN A 17 8.40 5.76 21.59
CA GLN A 17 8.67 4.50 20.90
C GLN A 17 8.02 4.53 19.50
N ALA A 18 8.83 4.81 18.49
CA ALA A 18 8.38 4.87 17.10
C ALA A 18 8.11 3.49 16.50
N LEU A 19 8.85 2.45 16.92
CA LEU A 19 8.60 1.05 16.59
C LEU A 19 8.69 0.20 17.87
N LYS A 20 7.73 -0.72 18.05
CA LYS A 20 7.50 -1.50 19.26
C LYS A 20 7.61 -3.02 19.04
N GLY A 21 8.55 -3.46 18.21
CA GLY A 21 8.72 -4.89 17.90
C GLY A 21 7.97 -5.30 16.65
N VAL A 22 8.22 -4.59 15.54
CA VAL A 22 7.58 -4.86 14.25
C VAL A 22 8.23 -6.06 13.57
N SER A 23 7.40 -7.02 13.12
CA SER A 23 7.85 -8.24 12.42
C SER A 23 6.89 -8.55 11.27
N PHE A 24 7.41 -8.66 10.05
CA PHE A 24 6.68 -9.14 8.87
C PHE A 24 7.64 -9.49 7.74
N GLU A 25 7.10 -10.09 6.68
CA GLU A 25 7.85 -10.46 5.49
C GLU A 25 7.25 -9.83 4.23
N VAL A 26 8.10 -9.50 3.26
CA VAL A 26 7.70 -9.01 1.95
C VAL A 26 8.01 -10.08 0.91
N PRO A 27 7.00 -10.60 0.19
CA PRO A 27 7.21 -11.54 -0.91
C PRO A 27 7.91 -10.88 -2.11
N GLU A 28 8.72 -11.67 -2.82
CA GLU A 28 9.33 -11.22 -4.08
C GLU A 28 8.24 -10.96 -5.14
N GLY A 29 8.40 -9.89 -5.92
CA GLY A 29 7.43 -9.46 -6.96
C GLY A 29 6.16 -8.82 -6.41
N ALA A 30 6.02 -8.69 -5.09
CA ALA A 30 4.86 -8.03 -4.49
C ALA A 30 4.91 -6.50 -4.66
N VAL A 31 3.74 -5.89 -4.76
CA VAL A 31 3.54 -4.49 -4.38
C VAL A 31 3.04 -4.51 -2.94
N PHE A 32 3.89 -4.10 -2.02
CA PHE A 32 3.66 -4.19 -0.58
C PHE A 32 3.40 -2.81 0.03
N GLY A 33 2.21 -2.60 0.57
CA GLY A 33 1.80 -1.36 1.23
C GLY A 33 2.07 -1.38 2.73
N ILE A 34 2.79 -0.38 3.24
CA ILE A 34 2.92 -0.12 4.68
C ILE A 34 1.94 1.00 5.02
N LEU A 35 0.86 0.65 5.72
CA LEU A 35 -0.26 1.52 6.01
C LEU A 35 -0.24 2.01 7.45
N GLY A 36 -0.78 3.19 7.67
CA GLY A 36 -0.97 3.74 9.01
C GLY A 36 -1.12 5.26 9.00
N PRO A 37 -1.69 5.83 10.05
CA PRO A 37 -1.79 7.28 10.20
C PRO A 37 -0.41 7.94 10.31
N ASN A 38 -0.36 9.25 10.20
CA ASN A 38 0.86 10.01 10.46
C ASN A 38 1.37 9.72 11.88
N GLY A 39 2.68 9.51 12.03
CA GLY A 39 3.30 9.13 13.30
C GLY A 39 3.18 7.65 13.66
N SER A 40 2.65 6.77 12.80
CA SER A 40 2.57 5.33 13.07
C SER A 40 3.90 4.58 12.98
N GLY A 41 4.97 5.24 12.50
CA GLY A 41 6.31 4.64 12.38
C GLY A 41 6.72 4.23 10.96
N LYS A 42 5.92 4.49 9.92
CA LYS A 42 6.20 4.10 8.53
C LYS A 42 7.56 4.59 8.02
N THR A 43 7.80 5.90 8.06
CA THR A 43 9.08 6.50 7.61
C THR A 43 10.26 6.01 8.45
N THR A 44 10.08 5.85 9.77
CA THR A 44 11.12 5.26 10.65
C THR A 44 11.47 3.84 10.22
N LEU A 45 10.47 3.01 9.93
CA LEU A 45 10.66 1.65 9.45
C LEU A 45 11.39 1.63 8.10
N LEU A 46 10.95 2.44 7.13
CA LEU A 46 11.60 2.56 5.83
C LEU A 46 13.05 3.04 5.97
N SER A 47 13.31 4.02 6.83
CA SER A 47 14.68 4.52 7.08
C SER A 47 15.60 3.45 7.67
N ILE A 48 15.07 2.57 8.53
CA ILE A 48 15.86 1.46 9.10
C ILE A 48 16.18 0.42 8.01
N ILE A 49 15.19 -0.05 7.26
CA ILE A 49 15.43 -1.09 6.23
C ILE A 49 16.29 -0.60 5.06
N LEU A 50 16.40 0.72 4.88
CA LEU A 50 17.31 1.37 3.92
C LEU A 50 18.69 1.70 4.52
N ASP A 51 18.93 1.35 5.79
CA ASP A 51 20.20 1.58 6.49
C ASP A 51 20.57 3.09 6.60
N VAL A 52 19.54 3.95 6.60
CA VAL A 52 19.66 5.39 6.89
C VAL A 52 19.62 5.62 8.40
N LEU A 53 18.91 4.76 9.13
CA LEU A 53 18.71 4.83 10.56
C LEU A 53 18.98 3.46 11.21
N ASN A 54 19.67 3.43 12.34
CA ASN A 54 19.87 2.21 13.11
C ASN A 54 18.65 1.90 14.00
N ALA A 55 18.22 0.64 14.01
CA ALA A 55 17.27 0.13 14.99
C ALA A 55 17.92 0.11 16.39
N ASP A 56 17.10 0.21 17.45
CA ASP A 56 17.59 0.03 18.83
C ASP A 56 17.72 -1.47 19.16
N SER A 57 16.84 -2.30 18.58
CA SER A 57 16.89 -3.77 18.64
C SER A 57 16.10 -4.40 17.50
N GLY A 58 16.22 -5.72 17.36
CA GLY A 58 15.64 -6.47 16.26
C GLY A 58 16.58 -6.53 15.06
N THR A 59 16.14 -7.23 14.02
CA THR A 59 16.96 -7.44 12.82
C THR A 59 16.10 -7.35 11.55
N TYR A 60 16.74 -7.08 10.42
CA TYR A 60 16.14 -7.24 9.11
C TYR A 60 17.15 -7.84 8.13
N SER A 61 16.64 -8.46 7.10
CA SER A 61 17.47 -9.04 6.05
C SER A 61 16.84 -8.82 4.67
N TRP A 62 17.71 -8.58 3.68
CA TRP A 62 17.34 -8.50 2.29
C TRP A 62 17.84 -9.75 1.56
N PHE A 63 16.98 -10.40 0.74
CA PHE A 63 17.34 -11.63 0.01
C PHE A 63 17.88 -12.75 0.94
N GLY A 64 17.39 -12.81 2.18
CA GLY A 64 17.88 -13.75 3.20
C GLY A 64 19.28 -13.44 3.74
N LYS A 65 19.84 -12.26 3.44
CA LYS A 65 21.17 -11.83 3.88
C LYS A 65 21.09 -10.59 4.74
N PRO A 66 21.96 -10.40 5.74
CA PRO A 66 22.08 -9.15 6.47
C PRO A 66 22.33 -7.96 5.54
N ALA A 67 21.88 -6.77 5.96
CA ALA A 67 22.11 -5.55 5.20
C ALA A 67 23.60 -5.33 4.90
N SER A 68 23.90 -4.92 3.67
CA SER A 68 25.26 -4.61 3.25
C SER A 68 25.26 -3.52 2.16
N PRO A 69 26.38 -2.79 1.97
CA PRO A 69 26.50 -1.80 0.90
C PRO A 69 26.20 -2.35 -0.49
N ASP A 70 26.60 -3.59 -0.78
CA ASP A 70 26.37 -4.20 -2.10
C ASP A 70 24.90 -4.54 -2.32
N LEU A 71 24.17 -4.99 -1.28
CA LEU A 71 22.74 -5.24 -1.38
C LEU A 71 21.96 -3.94 -1.64
N ARG A 72 22.42 -2.81 -1.08
CA ARG A 72 21.77 -1.50 -1.31
C ARG A 72 21.80 -1.05 -2.77
N LYS A 73 22.76 -1.51 -3.57
CA LYS A 73 22.83 -1.23 -5.03
C LYS A 73 21.62 -1.80 -5.78
N HIS A 74 20.97 -2.82 -5.22
CA HIS A 74 19.78 -3.46 -5.80
C HIS A 74 18.47 -2.82 -5.33
N ILE A 75 18.53 -1.77 -4.50
CA ILE A 75 17.37 -1.10 -3.92
C ILE A 75 17.35 0.35 -4.40
N GLY A 76 16.31 0.73 -5.12
CA GLY A 76 16.02 2.13 -5.42
C GLY A 76 15.11 2.69 -4.34
N SER A 77 15.34 3.92 -3.91
CA SER A 77 14.53 4.50 -2.85
C SER A 77 14.12 5.95 -3.12
N LEU A 78 12.93 6.28 -2.66
CA LEU A 78 12.42 7.62 -2.49
C LEU A 78 11.94 7.74 -1.04
N LEU A 79 12.67 8.47 -0.21
CA LEU A 79 12.27 8.83 1.15
C LEU A 79 11.88 10.30 1.17
N GLU A 80 10.74 10.59 1.79
CA GLU A 80 10.21 11.94 1.95
C GLU A 80 10.02 12.69 0.60
N THR A 81 10.34 13.98 0.57
CA THR A 81 10.14 14.82 -0.61
C THR A 81 11.31 14.73 -1.59
N PRO A 82 11.03 14.82 -2.91
CA PRO A 82 12.08 14.90 -3.92
C PRO A 82 13.03 16.08 -3.69
N ASN A 83 14.30 15.78 -3.41
CA ASN A 83 15.31 16.80 -3.16
C ASN A 83 16.35 16.84 -4.28
N PHE A 84 16.17 17.77 -5.21
CA PHE A 84 17.01 17.97 -6.37
C PHE A 84 17.51 19.44 -6.45
N TYR A 85 18.57 19.68 -7.21
CA TYR A 85 19.07 21.02 -7.47
C TYR A 85 18.09 21.78 -8.35
N HIS A 86 17.44 22.81 -7.80
CA HIS A 86 16.33 23.53 -8.42
C HIS A 86 16.70 24.23 -9.74
N TYR A 87 17.96 24.66 -9.88
CA TYR A 87 18.48 25.37 -11.04
C TYR A 87 18.98 24.44 -12.15
N LEU A 88 19.10 23.14 -11.88
CA LEU A 88 19.54 22.14 -12.86
C LEU A 88 18.34 21.52 -13.58
N SER A 89 18.60 20.97 -14.77
CA SER A 89 17.64 20.16 -15.51
C SER A 89 17.45 18.79 -14.89
N ALA A 90 16.39 18.05 -15.30
CA ALA A 90 16.19 16.68 -14.88
C ALA A 90 17.37 15.77 -15.23
N VAL A 91 17.90 15.86 -16.46
CA VAL A 91 19.09 15.08 -16.89
C VAL A 91 20.28 15.37 -15.98
N ASN A 92 20.56 16.64 -15.66
CA ASN A 92 21.71 16.98 -14.84
C ASN A 92 21.54 16.53 -13.38
N ASN A 93 20.34 16.60 -12.84
CA ASN A 93 20.04 16.02 -11.52
C ASN A 93 20.24 14.52 -11.51
N LEU A 94 19.74 13.80 -12.53
CA LEU A 94 19.92 12.35 -12.61
C LEU A 94 21.39 11.95 -12.85
N LYS A 95 22.18 12.75 -13.59
CA LYS A 95 23.63 12.53 -13.72
C LYS A 95 24.33 12.61 -12.37
N ILE A 96 23.98 13.58 -11.53
CA ILE A 96 24.54 13.69 -10.16
C ILE A 96 24.15 12.47 -9.33
N THR A 97 22.86 12.11 -9.33
CA THR A 97 22.38 10.91 -8.61
C THR A 97 23.09 9.64 -9.08
N ASN A 98 23.25 9.49 -10.39
CA ASN A 98 23.97 8.36 -10.98
C ASN A 98 25.43 8.30 -10.54
N SER A 99 26.12 9.44 -10.53
CA SER A 99 27.54 9.53 -10.09
C SER A 99 27.71 9.18 -8.61
N ILE A 100 26.77 9.62 -7.76
CA ILE A 100 26.79 9.33 -6.31
C ILE A 100 26.46 7.84 -6.04
N SER A 101 25.44 7.32 -6.69
CA SER A 101 24.96 5.96 -6.45
C SER A 101 25.79 4.89 -7.14
N SER A 102 26.56 5.26 -8.16
CA SER A 102 27.28 4.34 -9.06
C SER A 102 26.37 3.25 -9.65
N ARG A 103 25.08 3.58 -9.87
CA ARG A 103 24.07 2.67 -10.40
C ARG A 103 23.67 3.09 -11.81
N GLY A 104 24.05 2.33 -12.81
CA GLY A 104 23.70 2.58 -14.21
C GLY A 104 24.71 3.45 -14.97
N ASP A 105 24.36 3.82 -16.18
CA ASP A 105 25.15 4.59 -17.13
C ASP A 105 24.36 5.79 -17.69
N ALA A 106 24.97 6.52 -18.61
CA ALA A 106 24.33 7.68 -19.24
C ALA A 106 23.10 7.30 -20.09
N ALA A 107 23.10 6.11 -20.72
CA ALA A 107 21.98 5.63 -21.52
C ALA A 107 20.76 5.28 -20.64
N GLY A 108 21.00 4.79 -19.42
CA GLY A 108 19.98 4.52 -18.43
C GLY A 108 19.19 5.76 -18.01
N ILE A 109 19.81 6.95 -18.05
CA ILE A 109 19.13 8.21 -17.70
C ILE A 109 17.97 8.52 -18.67
N ASP A 110 18.20 8.41 -19.97
CA ASP A 110 17.14 8.64 -20.96
C ASP A 110 16.05 7.57 -20.86
N ALA A 111 16.44 6.31 -20.63
CA ALA A 111 15.48 5.22 -20.45
C ALA A 111 14.56 5.43 -19.24
N VAL A 112 15.09 5.83 -18.07
CA VAL A 112 14.23 6.08 -16.90
C VAL A 112 13.35 7.32 -17.10
N LEU A 113 13.84 8.37 -17.80
CA LEU A 113 13.02 9.55 -18.13
C LEU A 113 11.87 9.22 -19.08
N GLN A 114 12.07 8.28 -20.01
CA GLN A 114 10.99 7.76 -20.86
C GLN A 114 9.98 6.95 -20.03
N LYS A 115 10.46 6.03 -19.16
CA LYS A 115 9.57 5.25 -18.26
C LYS A 115 8.65 6.13 -17.43
N VAL A 116 9.16 7.25 -16.90
CA VAL A 116 8.35 8.18 -16.07
C VAL A 116 7.68 9.29 -16.87
N LYS A 117 7.66 9.24 -18.20
CA LYS A 117 7.03 10.22 -19.10
C LYS A 117 7.56 11.66 -18.89
N LEU A 118 8.88 11.82 -18.63
CA LEU A 118 9.55 13.11 -18.49
C LEU A 118 10.58 13.41 -19.57
N TYR A 119 10.73 12.53 -20.55
CA TYR A 119 11.77 12.66 -21.58
C TYR A 119 11.71 13.98 -22.35
N GLU A 120 10.53 14.41 -22.78
CA GLU A 120 10.33 15.67 -23.51
C GLU A 120 10.67 16.92 -22.67
N ARG A 121 10.61 16.79 -21.37
CA ARG A 121 10.91 17.88 -20.43
C ARG A 121 12.29 17.75 -19.77
N ARG A 122 13.10 16.77 -20.18
CA ARG A 122 14.37 16.40 -19.55
C ARG A 122 15.39 17.54 -19.39
N ASN A 123 15.36 18.52 -20.31
CA ASN A 123 16.24 19.69 -20.31
C ASN A 123 15.66 20.90 -19.56
N SER A 124 14.40 20.84 -19.13
CA SER A 124 13.78 21.91 -18.34
C SER A 124 14.33 21.90 -16.91
N ARG A 125 14.44 23.11 -16.31
CA ARG A 125 14.89 23.24 -14.91
C ARG A 125 13.89 22.60 -13.95
N PHE A 126 14.39 21.91 -12.92
CA PHE A 126 13.55 21.27 -11.89
C PHE A 126 12.62 22.28 -11.20
N SER A 127 13.03 23.54 -11.03
CA SER A 127 12.17 24.61 -10.46
C SER A 127 10.88 24.82 -11.25
N THR A 128 10.84 24.49 -12.53
CA THR A 128 9.66 24.65 -13.41
C THR A 128 8.74 23.44 -13.43
N TYR A 129 9.06 22.39 -12.68
CA TYR A 129 8.28 21.16 -12.65
C TYR A 129 7.08 21.32 -11.70
N SER A 130 5.92 20.77 -12.11
CA SER A 130 4.80 20.54 -11.19
C SER A 130 5.18 19.54 -10.12
N LEU A 131 4.40 19.45 -9.05
CA LEU A 131 4.66 18.48 -7.97
C LEU A 131 4.67 17.04 -8.52
N GLY A 132 3.71 16.67 -9.38
CA GLY A 132 3.67 15.35 -10.02
C GLY A 132 4.90 15.08 -10.91
N MET A 133 5.39 16.08 -11.65
CA MET A 133 6.64 15.94 -12.41
C MET A 133 7.86 15.75 -11.48
N LYS A 134 7.91 16.46 -10.36
CA LYS A 134 8.97 16.32 -9.35
C LYS A 134 8.96 14.90 -8.75
N GLN A 135 7.79 14.39 -8.43
CA GLN A 135 7.60 13.03 -7.89
C GLN A 135 8.04 11.97 -8.92
N ARG A 136 7.63 12.13 -10.19
CA ARG A 136 8.07 11.23 -11.27
C ARG A 136 9.58 11.26 -11.47
N LEU A 137 10.23 12.43 -11.35
CA LEU A 137 11.69 12.52 -11.42
C LEU A 137 12.37 11.79 -10.24
N ALA A 138 11.79 11.86 -9.04
CA ALA A 138 12.31 11.12 -7.88
C ALA A 138 12.20 9.60 -8.07
N ILE A 139 11.09 9.12 -8.63
CA ILE A 139 10.96 7.71 -9.01
C ILE A 139 11.96 7.35 -10.12
N ALA A 140 12.21 8.23 -11.11
CA ALA A 140 13.24 8.02 -12.11
C ALA A 140 14.63 7.86 -11.49
N ALA A 141 14.97 8.67 -10.48
CA ALA A 141 16.21 8.57 -9.74
C ALA A 141 16.31 7.24 -8.97
N ALA A 142 15.21 6.80 -8.36
CA ALA A 142 15.14 5.48 -7.72
C ALA A 142 15.34 4.33 -8.71
N LEU A 143 14.87 4.48 -9.94
CA LEU A 143 14.96 3.48 -11.02
C LEU A 143 16.35 3.40 -11.70
N LEU A 144 17.29 4.32 -11.43
CA LEU A 144 18.64 4.26 -12.01
C LEU A 144 19.32 2.94 -11.66
N GLY A 145 19.88 2.28 -12.68
CA GLY A 145 20.54 0.98 -12.54
C GLY A 145 19.57 -0.21 -12.47
N ASP A 146 18.29 0.00 -12.78
CA ASP A 146 17.25 -1.03 -12.84
C ASP A 146 17.19 -1.92 -11.58
N PRO A 147 16.98 -1.32 -10.39
CA PRO A 147 17.01 -2.05 -9.12
C PRO A 147 15.86 -3.06 -9.05
N LYS A 148 16.10 -4.22 -8.45
CA LYS A 148 15.05 -5.23 -8.23
C LYS A 148 13.95 -4.78 -7.26
N ILE A 149 14.29 -3.88 -6.35
CA ILE A 149 13.42 -3.40 -5.28
C ILE A 149 13.31 -1.89 -5.36
N LEU A 150 12.09 -1.39 -5.20
CA LEU A 150 11.79 0.03 -5.01
C LEU A 150 11.15 0.23 -3.63
N VAL A 151 11.68 1.20 -2.87
CA VAL A 151 11.12 1.62 -1.58
C VAL A 151 10.68 3.07 -1.71
N LEU A 152 9.38 3.32 -1.61
CA LEU A 152 8.76 4.62 -1.88
C LEU A 152 7.99 5.10 -0.64
N ASP A 153 8.39 6.21 -0.07
CA ASP A 153 7.66 6.85 1.05
C ASP A 153 6.69 7.88 0.50
N GLU A 154 5.39 7.65 0.72
CA GLU A 154 4.27 8.53 0.32
C GLU A 154 4.36 9.01 -1.16
N PRO A 155 4.49 8.10 -2.15
CA PRO A 155 4.77 8.49 -3.54
C PRO A 155 3.67 9.31 -4.21
N THR A 156 2.46 9.34 -3.67
CA THR A 156 1.30 10.07 -4.19
C THR A 156 0.91 11.28 -3.35
N ASN A 157 1.65 11.57 -2.26
CA ASN A 157 1.30 12.63 -1.33
C ASN A 157 1.32 14.02 -1.99
N GLY A 158 0.24 14.79 -1.78
CA GLY A 158 0.11 16.16 -2.28
C GLY A 158 -0.13 16.29 -3.79
N LEU A 159 -0.32 15.17 -4.49
CA LEU A 159 -0.67 15.19 -5.91
C LEU A 159 -2.16 15.43 -6.12
N ASP A 160 -2.50 16.00 -7.28
CA ASP A 160 -3.87 16.05 -7.77
C ASP A 160 -4.34 14.65 -8.23
N PRO A 161 -5.64 14.43 -8.45
CA PRO A 161 -6.16 13.12 -8.85
C PRO A 161 -5.52 12.54 -10.12
N VAL A 162 -5.14 13.39 -11.07
CA VAL A 162 -4.46 12.96 -12.31
C VAL A 162 -3.04 12.47 -11.99
N GLY A 163 -2.30 13.23 -11.18
CA GLY A 163 -0.96 12.82 -10.73
C GLY A 163 -0.96 11.52 -9.94
N ILE A 164 -1.94 11.33 -9.05
CA ILE A 164 -2.13 10.07 -8.32
C ILE A 164 -2.34 8.91 -9.30
N MET A 165 -3.21 9.07 -10.29
CA MET A 165 -3.48 8.06 -11.31
C MET A 165 -2.22 7.71 -12.11
N GLU A 166 -1.45 8.72 -12.54
CA GLU A 166 -0.20 8.50 -13.29
C GLU A 166 0.86 7.73 -12.49
N ILE A 167 1.05 8.06 -11.19
CA ILE A 167 1.98 7.32 -10.32
C ILE A 167 1.49 5.89 -10.10
N ARG A 168 0.20 5.68 -9.90
CA ARG A 168 -0.41 4.35 -9.77
C ARG A 168 -0.12 3.48 -11.00
N GLU A 169 -0.42 4.00 -12.20
CA GLU A 169 -0.14 3.29 -13.45
C GLU A 169 1.34 2.92 -13.58
N LEU A 170 2.24 3.84 -13.23
CA LEU A 170 3.68 3.60 -13.24
C LEU A 170 4.06 2.46 -12.27
N ILE A 171 3.54 2.45 -11.04
CA ILE A 171 3.81 1.39 -10.07
C ILE A 171 3.32 0.04 -10.59
N ILE A 172 2.11 -0.02 -11.16
CA ILE A 172 1.55 -1.24 -11.75
C ILE A 172 2.42 -1.73 -12.92
N GLU A 173 2.88 -0.82 -13.78
CA GLU A 173 3.75 -1.16 -14.91
C GLU A 173 5.10 -1.74 -14.43
N LEU A 174 5.70 -1.13 -13.41
CA LEU A 174 6.96 -1.59 -12.83
C LEU A 174 6.81 -2.96 -12.16
N SER A 175 5.72 -3.18 -11.43
CA SER A 175 5.42 -4.49 -10.84
C SER A 175 5.28 -5.58 -11.90
N LYS A 176 4.57 -5.30 -13.00
CA LYS A 176 4.44 -6.24 -14.14
C LYS A 176 5.79 -6.56 -14.81
N LYS A 177 6.79 -5.68 -14.67
CA LYS A 177 8.17 -5.90 -15.16
C LYS A 177 9.05 -6.67 -14.16
N GLY A 178 8.48 -7.10 -13.03
CA GLY A 178 9.15 -7.93 -12.03
C GLY A 178 9.83 -7.18 -10.88
N HIS A 179 9.63 -5.86 -10.78
CA HIS A 179 10.10 -5.13 -9.60
C HIS A 179 9.26 -5.47 -8.37
N THR A 180 9.91 -5.67 -7.23
CA THR A 180 9.25 -5.66 -5.92
C THR A 180 9.14 -4.23 -5.44
N ILE A 181 7.96 -3.78 -5.05
CA ILE A 181 7.73 -2.39 -4.65
C ILE A 181 7.22 -2.37 -3.22
N ILE A 182 7.90 -1.66 -2.34
CA ILE A 182 7.47 -1.40 -0.96
C ILE A 182 7.10 0.07 -0.90
N MET A 183 5.85 0.38 -0.55
CA MET A 183 5.39 1.76 -0.45
C MET A 183 4.72 2.03 0.88
N ALA A 184 5.11 3.13 1.54
CA ALA A 184 4.33 3.65 2.65
C ALA A 184 3.24 4.57 2.12
N SER A 185 2.05 4.49 2.68
CA SER A 185 0.95 5.39 2.35
C SER A 185 -0.06 5.49 3.51
N HIS A 186 -0.73 6.64 3.57
CA HIS A 186 -1.92 6.84 4.41
C HIS A 186 -3.21 6.83 3.58
N LEU A 187 -3.11 6.75 2.24
CA LEU A 187 -4.24 6.71 1.29
C LEU A 187 -4.65 5.26 1.03
N LEU A 188 -5.59 4.76 1.81
CA LEU A 188 -6.03 3.36 1.80
C LEU A 188 -6.61 2.93 0.45
N ASP A 189 -7.41 3.79 -0.17
CA ASP A 189 -8.00 3.58 -1.50
C ASP A 189 -6.94 3.35 -2.58
N GLU A 190 -5.80 4.06 -2.52
CA GLU A 190 -4.73 3.90 -3.50
C GLU A 190 -3.97 2.59 -3.28
N VAL A 191 -3.76 2.23 -2.01
CA VAL A 191 -3.10 0.97 -1.66
C VAL A 191 -3.95 -0.23 -2.10
N GLU A 192 -5.26 -0.19 -1.88
CA GLU A 192 -6.19 -1.26 -2.29
C GLU A 192 -6.15 -1.50 -3.81
N LYS A 193 -5.96 -0.44 -4.62
CA LYS A 193 -5.91 -0.51 -6.09
C LYS A 193 -4.59 -1.03 -6.64
N VAL A 194 -3.49 -0.94 -5.88
CA VAL A 194 -2.13 -1.17 -6.37
C VAL A 194 -1.44 -2.32 -5.66
N CYS A 195 -1.65 -2.45 -4.34
CA CYS A 195 -0.90 -3.40 -3.54
C CYS A 195 -1.48 -4.81 -3.61
N THR A 196 -0.58 -5.79 -3.60
CA THR A 196 -0.91 -7.21 -3.45
C THR A 196 -0.89 -7.64 -1.98
N HIS A 197 -0.05 -6.99 -1.18
CA HIS A 197 0.15 -7.27 0.25
C HIS A 197 0.21 -5.96 1.03
N VAL A 198 -0.12 -6.04 2.32
CA VAL A 198 -0.10 -4.89 3.23
C VAL A 198 0.43 -5.26 4.61
N ALA A 199 0.98 -4.26 5.29
CA ALA A 199 1.20 -4.25 6.74
C ALA A 199 0.55 -2.99 7.32
N ILE A 200 -0.27 -3.13 8.35
CA ILE A 200 -0.96 -2.01 9.01
C ILE A 200 -0.25 -1.68 10.32
N LEU A 201 0.25 -0.45 10.43
CA LEU A 201 0.92 0.08 11.62
C LEU A 201 0.04 1.08 12.35
N LYS A 202 -0.03 0.97 13.68
CA LYS A 202 -0.65 1.95 14.58
C LYS A 202 0.29 2.24 15.74
N THR A 203 0.68 3.50 15.92
CA THR A 203 1.54 3.96 17.04
C THR A 203 2.76 3.07 17.30
N GLY A 204 3.46 2.67 16.22
CA GLY A 204 4.68 1.85 16.28
C GLY A 204 4.46 0.34 16.40
N THR A 205 3.22 -0.13 16.44
CA THR A 205 2.87 -1.55 16.54
C THR A 205 2.31 -2.06 15.22
N LEU A 206 2.71 -3.26 14.80
CA LEU A 206 2.09 -3.97 13.70
C LEU A 206 0.75 -4.55 14.16
N ILE A 207 -0.33 -4.15 13.51
CA ILE A 207 -1.67 -4.66 13.79
C ILE A 207 -1.93 -5.96 13.01
N THR A 208 -1.62 -5.94 11.72
CA THR A 208 -1.76 -7.10 10.84
C THR A 208 -0.86 -6.97 9.62
N SER A 209 -0.51 -8.09 8.99
CA SER A 209 0.15 -8.12 7.69
C SER A 209 -0.26 -9.37 6.90
N GLY A 210 -0.34 -9.24 5.58
CA GLY A 210 -0.74 -10.35 4.71
C GLY A 210 -1.11 -9.88 3.31
N SER A 211 -1.69 -10.77 2.51
CA SER A 211 -2.25 -10.34 1.23
C SER A 211 -3.41 -9.36 1.47
N VAL A 212 -3.59 -8.40 0.54
CA VAL A 212 -4.73 -7.45 0.63
C VAL A 212 -6.04 -8.21 0.72
N HIS A 213 -6.17 -9.29 -0.04
CA HIS A 213 -7.35 -10.15 -0.01
C HIS A 213 -7.58 -10.75 1.38
N ASP A 214 -6.55 -11.28 2.04
CA ASP A 214 -6.71 -11.93 3.35
C ASP A 214 -6.99 -10.93 4.47
N VAL A 215 -6.40 -9.72 4.37
CA VAL A 215 -6.64 -8.64 5.34
C VAL A 215 -8.04 -8.05 5.19
N LEU A 216 -8.59 -7.99 3.95
CA LEU A 216 -9.92 -7.45 3.68
C LEU A 216 -11.05 -8.42 3.98
N VAL A 217 -10.82 -9.71 3.79
CA VAL A 217 -11.88 -10.73 3.82
C VAL A 217 -11.78 -11.59 5.06
N ASP A 218 -12.26 -11.06 6.20
CA ASP A 218 -12.53 -11.92 7.36
C ASP A 218 -13.94 -12.50 7.31
N GLU A 219 -14.88 -11.82 6.62
CA GLU A 219 -16.30 -12.13 6.59
C GLU A 219 -16.91 -11.75 5.24
N ASP A 220 -17.89 -12.53 4.79
CA ASP A 220 -18.76 -12.10 3.71
C ASP A 220 -19.83 -11.16 4.27
N VAL A 221 -19.99 -9.99 3.66
CA VAL A 221 -21.08 -9.05 4.00
C VAL A 221 -22.09 -9.07 2.88
N VAL A 222 -23.33 -9.53 3.18
CA VAL A 222 -24.43 -9.52 2.22
C VAL A 222 -25.38 -8.39 2.55
N GLU A 223 -25.57 -7.46 1.62
CA GLU A 223 -26.48 -6.34 1.74
C GLU A 223 -27.80 -6.69 1.05
N LEU A 224 -28.88 -6.58 1.82
CA LEU A 224 -30.23 -6.93 1.42
C LEU A 224 -31.16 -5.72 1.57
N SER A 225 -32.17 -5.63 0.72
CA SER A 225 -33.29 -4.69 0.89
C SER A 225 -34.61 -5.36 0.50
N ALA A 226 -35.69 -4.94 1.12
CA ALA A 226 -37.07 -5.33 0.84
C ALA A 226 -38.05 -4.19 1.16
N ALA A 227 -39.30 -4.33 0.84
CA ALA A 227 -40.33 -3.32 1.12
C ALA A 227 -40.45 -3.02 2.62
N ASP A 228 -40.27 -4.03 3.49
CA ASP A 228 -40.23 -3.88 4.95
C ASP A 228 -38.88 -4.33 5.49
N ILE A 229 -38.04 -3.36 5.87
CA ILE A 229 -36.68 -3.58 6.41
C ILE A 229 -36.73 -4.25 7.79
N GLN A 230 -37.72 -3.97 8.61
CA GLN A 230 -37.83 -4.56 9.95
C GLN A 230 -38.24 -6.04 9.85
N GLN A 231 -39.20 -6.36 8.99
CA GLN A 231 -39.58 -7.75 8.72
C GLN A 231 -38.38 -8.54 8.14
N LEU A 232 -37.64 -7.95 7.19
CA LEU A 232 -36.47 -8.56 6.62
C LEU A 232 -35.42 -8.83 7.69
N LYS A 233 -35.11 -7.85 8.55
CA LYS A 233 -34.12 -7.98 9.63
C LYS A 233 -34.44 -9.14 10.58
N GLU A 234 -35.70 -9.23 11.01
CA GLU A 234 -36.12 -10.32 11.91
C GLU A 234 -36.04 -11.68 11.22
N ALA A 235 -36.43 -11.77 9.95
CA ALA A 235 -36.42 -13.03 9.21
C ALA A 235 -35.01 -13.58 9.00
N VAL A 236 -34.01 -12.71 8.74
CA VAL A 236 -32.64 -13.13 8.42
C VAL A 236 -31.74 -13.36 9.63
N LYS A 237 -32.19 -13.03 10.85
CA LYS A 237 -31.45 -13.35 12.08
C LYS A 237 -31.24 -14.84 12.26
N ASP A 238 -32.22 -15.65 11.83
CA ASP A 238 -32.15 -17.10 11.93
C ASP A 238 -31.56 -17.79 10.71
N TYR A 239 -31.00 -17.03 9.75
CA TYR A 239 -30.35 -17.64 8.60
C TYR A 239 -29.06 -18.34 9.02
N ASN A 240 -28.89 -19.59 8.56
CA ASN A 240 -27.80 -20.44 8.97
C ASN A 240 -26.43 -19.82 8.61
N GLY A 241 -25.55 -19.74 9.60
CA GLY A 241 -24.20 -19.19 9.44
C GLY A 241 -24.08 -17.68 9.66
N VAL A 242 -25.19 -16.95 9.85
CA VAL A 242 -25.14 -15.54 10.21
C VAL A 242 -24.70 -15.40 11.66
N HIS A 243 -23.64 -14.61 11.90
CA HIS A 243 -23.21 -14.30 13.26
C HIS A 243 -23.51 -12.86 13.69
N THR A 244 -23.76 -11.97 12.73
CA THR A 244 -24.17 -10.58 13.02
C THR A 244 -25.13 -10.07 11.95
N VAL A 245 -26.14 -9.32 12.39
CA VAL A 245 -27.10 -8.61 11.51
C VAL A 245 -27.14 -7.15 11.91
N THR A 246 -26.81 -6.26 10.99
CA THR A 246 -26.97 -4.81 11.16
C THR A 246 -28.04 -4.29 10.20
N SER A 247 -28.63 -3.13 10.51
CA SER A 247 -29.61 -2.50 9.62
C SER A 247 -29.47 -0.99 9.61
N SER A 248 -29.68 -0.40 8.45
CA SER A 248 -29.90 1.02 8.22
C SER A 248 -31.37 1.25 7.82
N GLU A 249 -31.71 2.48 7.46
CA GLU A 249 -33.07 2.80 6.95
C GLU A 249 -33.42 2.08 5.64
N GLN A 250 -32.40 1.71 4.84
CA GLN A 250 -32.61 1.18 3.48
C GLN A 250 -32.14 -0.26 3.31
N PHE A 251 -31.21 -0.74 4.15
CA PHE A 251 -30.55 -2.03 3.98
C PHE A 251 -30.42 -2.81 5.28
N VAL A 252 -30.43 -4.14 5.14
CA VAL A 252 -29.99 -5.09 6.17
C VAL A 252 -28.68 -5.71 5.70
N GLN A 253 -27.68 -5.79 6.57
CA GLN A 253 -26.41 -6.43 6.28
C GLN A 253 -26.23 -7.69 7.13
N LEU A 254 -25.97 -8.81 6.46
CA LEU A 254 -25.65 -10.09 7.06
C LEU A 254 -24.14 -10.28 7.05
N TYR A 255 -23.59 -10.66 8.17
CA TYR A 255 -22.18 -11.02 8.31
C TYR A 255 -22.08 -12.55 8.44
N LEU A 256 -21.40 -13.16 7.48
CA LEU A 256 -21.24 -14.61 7.33
C LEU A 256 -19.75 -14.97 7.31
N PRO A 257 -19.37 -16.20 7.69
CA PRO A 257 -18.01 -16.68 7.53
C PRO A 257 -17.56 -16.55 6.06
N LYS A 258 -16.26 -16.25 5.87
CA LYS A 258 -15.64 -16.09 4.55
C LYS A 258 -16.01 -17.23 3.59
N GLY A 259 -16.45 -16.87 2.40
CA GLY A 259 -16.75 -17.82 1.31
C GLY A 259 -18.03 -18.63 1.50
N THR A 260 -18.88 -18.28 2.51
CA THR A 260 -20.12 -18.99 2.78
C THR A 260 -21.37 -18.28 2.26
N ALA A 261 -21.24 -17.02 1.85
CA ALA A 261 -22.37 -16.28 1.30
C ALA A 261 -22.80 -16.83 -0.06
N LYS A 262 -24.03 -17.31 -0.15
CA LYS A 262 -24.65 -17.82 -1.37
C LYS A 262 -25.91 -17.01 -1.66
N PRO A 263 -25.84 -16.07 -2.62
CA PRO A 263 -26.96 -15.16 -2.91
C PRO A 263 -28.26 -15.88 -3.28
N ASP A 264 -28.15 -16.97 -4.02
CA ASP A 264 -29.28 -17.81 -4.45
C ASP A 264 -29.98 -18.50 -3.28
N GLU A 265 -29.22 -19.06 -2.33
CA GLU A 265 -29.76 -19.66 -1.10
C GLU A 265 -30.40 -18.61 -0.20
N ILE A 266 -29.78 -17.44 -0.03
CA ILE A 266 -30.30 -16.32 0.77
C ILE A 266 -31.61 -15.79 0.15
N ASN A 267 -31.63 -15.61 -1.18
CA ASN A 267 -32.85 -15.16 -1.86
C ASN A 267 -33.99 -16.17 -1.70
N SER A 268 -33.70 -17.45 -1.88
CA SER A 268 -34.68 -18.53 -1.71
C SER A 268 -35.20 -18.61 -0.28
N TYR A 269 -34.33 -18.42 0.71
CA TYR A 269 -34.73 -18.37 2.13
C TYR A 269 -35.69 -17.20 2.41
N CYS A 270 -35.37 -15.99 1.96
CA CYS A 270 -36.20 -14.81 2.14
C CYS A 270 -37.56 -15.00 1.44
N PHE A 271 -37.56 -15.54 0.22
CA PHE A 271 -38.79 -15.84 -0.50
C PHE A 271 -39.65 -16.87 0.26
N GLY A 272 -39.06 -17.93 0.83
CA GLY A 272 -39.75 -18.90 1.66
C GLY A 272 -40.39 -18.32 2.93
N LYS A 273 -39.88 -17.17 3.42
CA LYS A 273 -40.45 -16.38 4.53
C LYS A 273 -41.48 -15.33 4.06
N GLY A 274 -41.84 -15.33 2.78
CA GLY A 274 -42.79 -14.38 2.20
C GLY A 274 -42.22 -12.99 1.91
N ILE A 275 -40.86 -12.87 1.87
CA ILE A 275 -40.16 -11.61 1.64
C ILE A 275 -39.56 -11.62 0.24
N THR A 276 -39.98 -10.67 -0.60
CA THR A 276 -39.38 -10.42 -1.90
C THR A 276 -38.27 -9.39 -1.77
N LEU A 277 -37.03 -9.77 -2.06
CA LEU A 277 -35.90 -8.86 -2.04
C LEU A 277 -35.93 -7.91 -3.22
N SER A 278 -35.75 -6.62 -2.97
CA SER A 278 -35.54 -5.59 -3.99
C SER A 278 -34.06 -5.35 -4.30
N HIS A 279 -33.18 -5.77 -3.37
CA HIS A 279 -31.73 -5.67 -3.51
C HIS A 279 -31.07 -6.86 -2.81
N LEU A 280 -30.07 -7.45 -3.45
CA LEU A 280 -29.17 -8.46 -2.88
C LEU A 280 -27.79 -8.32 -3.52
N MET A 281 -26.79 -8.02 -2.72
CA MET A 281 -25.40 -7.86 -3.17
C MET A 281 -24.40 -8.35 -2.11
N ILE A 282 -23.39 -9.10 -2.53
CA ILE A 282 -22.23 -9.37 -1.68
C ILE A 282 -21.36 -8.12 -1.69
N LYS A 283 -21.22 -7.48 -0.54
CA LYS A 283 -20.41 -6.29 -0.35
C LYS A 283 -18.97 -6.72 0.00
N ARG A 284 -18.02 -6.26 -0.75
CA ARG A 284 -16.61 -6.41 -0.36
C ARG A 284 -16.28 -5.28 0.60
N LYS A 285 -15.82 -5.62 1.82
CA LYS A 285 -15.27 -4.61 2.74
C LYS A 285 -14.12 -3.88 2.03
N ARG A 286 -14.09 -2.57 2.16
CA ARG A 286 -12.96 -1.76 1.69
C ARG A 286 -11.84 -1.77 2.73
N LEU A 287 -10.60 -1.61 2.27
CA LEU A 287 -9.43 -1.52 3.16
C LEU A 287 -9.60 -0.39 4.19
N GLU A 288 -10.30 0.68 3.82
CA GLU A 288 -10.61 1.79 4.70
C GLU A 288 -11.52 1.38 5.88
N GLU A 289 -12.60 0.64 5.62
CA GLU A 289 -13.52 0.13 6.65
C GLU A 289 -12.77 -0.79 7.63
N LYS A 290 -11.97 -1.72 7.08
CA LYS A 290 -11.16 -2.64 7.88
C LYS A 290 -10.09 -1.93 8.70
N PHE A 291 -9.44 -0.93 8.10
CA PHE A 291 -8.46 -0.10 8.79
C PHE A 291 -9.07 0.62 9.99
N PHE A 292 -10.27 1.23 9.83
CA PHE A 292 -10.98 1.88 10.93
C PHE A 292 -11.37 0.90 12.04
N GLU A 293 -11.87 -0.31 11.70
CA GLU A 293 -12.16 -1.35 12.68
C GLU A 293 -10.89 -1.70 13.51
N LEU A 294 -9.76 -1.93 12.84
CA LEU A 294 -8.50 -2.33 13.48
C LEU A 294 -7.82 -1.19 14.26
N THR A 295 -8.11 0.07 13.90
CA THR A 295 -7.43 1.22 14.51
C THR A 295 -8.27 1.96 15.54
N ASN A 296 -9.59 1.73 15.64
CA ASN A 296 -10.47 2.38 16.62
C ASN A 296 -10.79 1.52 17.86
N ASN A 297 -10.27 0.28 17.89
CA ASN A 297 -10.35 -0.61 19.06
C ASN A 297 -9.14 -0.44 20.01
#